data_eb2d4f0bf739f42ae08c636143b93668
#
_entry.id   eb2d4f0bf739f42ae08c636143b93668
#
_cell.length_a   1.000
_cell.length_b   1.000
_cell.length_c   1.000
_cell.angle_alpha   90.00
_cell.angle_beta   90.00
_cell.angle_gamma   90.00
#
_symmetry.space_group_name_H-M   'P 1'
#
loop_
_entity.id
_entity.type
_entity.pdbx_description
1 polymer ?
#
loop_
_entity_poly.entity_id
_entity_poly.type
_entity_poly.pdbx_seq_one_letter_code
_entity_poly.pdbx_strand_id
1 'polypeptide(L)'
;IPVEPPQKKAQHVDLTWPGPTLPMLVEGYHTPGFSTKNVDLPTLDVLAELLFSERAPLYKRLVIKEQKVESLSGSNDAHVDPNLFTVFSRIKKPADIAYVEQAIQEEMARVAKEGVDERLLAEVLSHVKYAFAGQLSTADKTAYTASSFLALTGELESINAYFALYDQVTTADVKRVAATYFKPANRTVVTLKAGK
;
A
#
# COMPACT_ATOMS: atom_id res chain seq x y z
N ILE A 1 12.99 -18.81 11.70
CA ILE A 1 13.41 -17.45 11.21
C ILE A 1 13.42 -16.54 12.43
N PRO A 2 14.50 -15.76 12.68
CA PRO A 2 14.53 -14.79 13.78
C PRO A 2 13.45 -13.73 13.58
N VAL A 3 12.73 -13.41 14.66
CA VAL A 3 11.74 -12.33 14.64
C VAL A 3 12.47 -10.98 14.58
N GLU A 4 12.12 -10.15 13.60
CA GLU A 4 12.68 -8.81 13.48
C GLU A 4 12.22 -7.94 14.67
N PRO A 5 13.15 -7.23 15.35
CA PRO A 5 12.76 -6.36 16.43
C PRO A 5 11.96 -5.16 15.91
N PRO A 6 10.97 -4.65 16.67
CA PRO A 6 10.18 -3.50 16.26
C PRO A 6 11.05 -2.29 15.95
N GLN A 7 10.80 -1.65 14.81
CA GLN A 7 11.46 -0.40 14.43
C GLN A 7 11.11 0.72 15.42
N LYS A 8 12.12 1.47 15.87
CA LYS A 8 11.95 2.51 16.92
C LYS A 8 11.95 3.94 16.37
N LYS A 9 12.43 4.14 15.14
CA LYS A 9 12.51 5.45 14.47
C LYS A 9 12.44 5.30 12.97
N ALA A 10 12.02 6.36 12.28
CA ALA A 10 12.10 6.41 10.82
C ALA A 10 13.53 6.17 10.35
N GLN A 11 13.67 5.46 9.24
CA GLN A 11 14.94 5.24 8.55
C GLN A 11 14.90 5.92 7.19
N HIS A 12 16.05 6.43 6.73
CA HIS A 12 16.20 7.02 5.41
C HIS A 12 17.52 6.57 4.78
N VAL A 13 17.45 6.11 3.54
CA VAL A 13 18.60 5.64 2.77
C VAL A 13 18.60 6.33 1.40
N ASP A 14 19.70 7.02 1.08
CA ASP A 14 19.92 7.60 -0.24
C ASP A 14 20.82 6.68 -1.08
N LEU A 15 20.35 6.31 -2.27
CA LEU A 15 21.07 5.50 -3.23
C LEU A 15 21.40 6.31 -4.49
N THR A 16 22.55 6.03 -5.07
CA THR A 16 23.00 6.63 -6.33
C THR A 16 23.14 5.55 -7.40
N TRP A 17 22.48 5.75 -8.53
CA TRP A 17 22.59 4.88 -9.70
C TRP A 17 23.68 5.40 -10.63
N PRO A 18 24.61 4.56 -11.15
CA PRO A 18 25.75 5.00 -11.99
C PRO A 18 25.36 5.29 -13.45
N GLY A 19 24.15 5.71 -13.73
CA GLY A 19 23.64 6.03 -15.05
C GLY A 19 22.43 6.92 -15.03
N PRO A 20 21.92 7.36 -16.20
CA PRO A 20 20.72 8.16 -16.26
C PRO A 20 19.52 7.38 -15.74
N THR A 21 18.81 7.95 -14.78
CA THR A 21 17.55 7.42 -14.26
C THR A 21 16.67 8.56 -13.74
N LEU A 22 15.36 8.37 -13.79
CA LEU A 22 14.46 9.20 -13.02
C LEU A 22 14.59 8.88 -11.54
N PRO A 23 14.47 9.87 -10.66
CA PRO A 23 14.47 9.63 -9.22
C PRO A 23 13.33 8.70 -8.81
N MET A 24 13.62 7.81 -7.87
CA MET A 24 12.62 6.95 -7.25
C MET A 24 12.56 7.25 -5.76
N LEU A 25 11.35 7.27 -5.22
CA LEU A 25 11.07 7.33 -3.79
C LEU A 25 10.24 6.09 -3.44
N VAL A 26 10.76 5.30 -2.51
CA VAL A 26 10.08 4.11 -1.99
C VAL A 26 9.94 4.27 -0.48
N GLU A 27 8.72 4.12 0.02
CA GLU A 27 8.45 4.09 1.45
C GLU A 27 7.91 2.72 1.83
N GLY A 28 8.48 2.11 2.87
CA GLY A 28 8.03 0.84 3.43
C GLY A 28 7.53 1.00 4.85
N TYR A 29 6.42 0.36 5.18
CA TYR A 29 5.82 0.32 6.51
C TYR A 29 5.57 -1.12 6.90
N HIS A 30 6.12 -1.57 8.03
CA HIS A 30 5.88 -2.94 8.52
C HIS A 30 4.40 -3.20 8.74
N THR A 31 3.93 -4.33 8.22
CA THR A 31 2.55 -4.81 8.33
C THR A 31 2.53 -6.25 8.86
N PRO A 32 1.40 -6.75 9.37
CA PRO A 32 1.32 -8.11 9.88
C PRO A 32 1.40 -9.13 8.74
N GLY A 33 1.72 -10.37 9.09
CA GLY A 33 1.57 -11.51 8.20
C GLY A 33 0.10 -11.77 7.85
N PHE A 34 -0.11 -12.59 6.82
CA PHE A 34 -1.43 -12.94 6.31
C PHE A 34 -2.33 -13.56 7.38
N SER A 35 -3.59 -13.15 7.39
CA SER A 35 -4.61 -13.68 8.30
C SER A 35 -5.99 -13.62 7.67
N THR A 36 -6.77 -14.67 7.85
CA THR A 36 -8.22 -14.71 7.53
C THR A 36 -9.10 -14.37 8.72
N LYS A 37 -8.49 -13.89 9.84
CA LYS A 37 -9.18 -13.69 11.12
C LYS A 37 -9.31 -12.22 11.54
N ASN A 38 -8.65 -11.30 10.84
CA ASN A 38 -8.74 -9.88 11.13
C ASN A 38 -8.80 -9.05 9.83
N VAL A 39 -9.30 -7.84 9.93
CA VAL A 39 -9.53 -6.94 8.79
C VAL A 39 -8.33 -6.05 8.45
N ASP A 40 -7.18 -6.21 9.11
CA ASP A 40 -6.06 -5.27 8.91
C ASP A 40 -5.51 -5.32 7.49
N LEU A 41 -5.24 -6.53 6.95
CA LEU A 41 -4.76 -6.65 5.57
C LEU A 41 -5.79 -6.19 4.52
N PRO A 42 -7.07 -6.62 4.56
CA PRO A 42 -8.09 -6.05 3.68
C PRO A 42 -8.22 -4.53 3.80
N THR A 43 -8.05 -3.97 5.00
CA THR A 43 -8.07 -2.51 5.21
C THR A 43 -6.83 -1.84 4.60
N LEU A 44 -5.66 -2.48 4.62
CA LEU A 44 -4.47 -1.99 3.93
C LEU A 44 -4.64 -2.00 2.41
N ASP A 45 -5.31 -3.01 1.84
CA ASP A 45 -5.67 -3.03 0.41
C ASP A 45 -6.61 -1.86 0.06
N VAL A 46 -7.60 -1.61 0.91
CA VAL A 46 -8.50 -0.44 0.78
C VAL A 46 -7.71 0.86 0.87
N LEU A 47 -6.76 0.99 1.81
CA LEU A 47 -5.90 2.16 1.95
C LEU A 47 -4.98 2.37 0.73
N ALA A 48 -4.47 1.30 0.13
CA ALA A 48 -3.67 1.39 -1.10
C ALA A 48 -4.49 1.99 -2.25
N GLU A 49 -5.70 1.50 -2.47
CA GLU A 49 -6.61 2.02 -3.50
C GLU A 49 -7.03 3.47 -3.20
N LEU A 50 -7.40 3.76 -1.96
CA LEU A 50 -7.91 5.05 -1.50
C LEU A 50 -6.87 6.18 -1.61
N LEU A 51 -5.60 5.88 -1.31
CA LEU A 51 -4.53 6.86 -1.24
C LEU A 51 -3.73 6.99 -2.55
N PHE A 52 -3.56 5.88 -3.30
CA PHE A 52 -2.55 5.81 -4.36
C PHE A 52 -3.08 5.37 -5.72
N SER A 53 -4.36 4.98 -5.85
CA SER A 53 -4.94 4.67 -7.16
C SER A 53 -5.07 5.93 -8.05
N GLU A 54 -5.27 5.73 -9.34
CA GLU A 54 -5.49 6.82 -10.30
C GLU A 54 -6.70 7.72 -9.97
N ARG A 55 -7.63 7.20 -9.16
CA ARG A 55 -8.82 7.91 -8.67
C ARG A 55 -8.55 8.77 -7.44
N ALA A 56 -7.47 8.46 -6.70
CA ALA A 56 -7.11 9.14 -5.47
C ALA A 56 -6.78 10.63 -5.69
N PRO A 57 -7.17 11.52 -4.76
CA PRO A 57 -6.84 12.94 -4.83
C PRO A 57 -5.33 13.19 -4.94
N LEU A 58 -4.52 12.43 -4.21
CA LEU A 58 -3.07 12.55 -4.23
C LEU A 58 -2.49 12.23 -5.62
N TYR A 59 -2.94 11.13 -6.25
CA TYR A 59 -2.53 10.76 -7.61
C TYR A 59 -2.90 11.86 -8.60
N LYS A 60 -4.16 12.31 -8.57
CA LYS A 60 -4.63 13.39 -9.45
C LYS A 60 -3.82 14.66 -9.28
N ARG A 61 -3.43 15.02 -8.06
CA ARG A 61 -2.58 16.17 -7.78
C ARG A 61 -1.19 15.99 -8.35
N LEU A 62 -0.47 14.96 -7.92
CA LEU A 62 0.96 14.80 -8.20
C LEU A 62 1.25 14.36 -9.65
N VAL A 63 0.43 13.45 -10.20
CA VAL A 63 0.67 12.84 -11.52
C VAL A 63 -0.02 13.64 -12.62
N ILE A 64 -1.31 13.98 -12.45
CA ILE A 64 -2.10 14.59 -13.53
C ILE A 64 -1.94 16.11 -13.54
N LYS A 65 -2.17 16.79 -12.41
CA LYS A 65 -2.24 18.26 -12.35
C LYS A 65 -0.85 18.89 -12.30
N GLU A 66 -0.02 18.49 -11.33
CA GLU A 66 1.30 19.07 -11.10
C GLU A 66 2.39 18.44 -11.97
N GLN A 67 2.15 17.22 -12.48
CA GLN A 67 3.06 16.47 -13.33
C GLN A 67 4.48 16.30 -12.76
N LYS A 68 4.60 16.26 -11.43
CA LYS A 68 5.87 16.07 -10.73
C LYS A 68 6.26 14.61 -10.64
N VAL A 69 5.29 13.72 -10.71
CA VAL A 69 5.42 12.26 -10.58
C VAL A 69 5.01 11.60 -11.89
N GLU A 70 5.77 10.63 -12.36
CA GLU A 70 5.44 9.81 -13.52
C GLU A 70 4.49 8.68 -13.13
N SER A 71 4.79 8.00 -12.02
CA SER A 71 3.96 6.93 -11.46
C SER A 71 3.94 6.98 -9.94
N LEU A 72 2.79 6.70 -9.36
CA LEU A 72 2.54 6.61 -7.93
C LEU A 72 1.69 5.37 -7.68
N SER A 73 2.09 4.51 -6.76
CA SER A 73 1.31 3.35 -6.35
C SER A 73 1.55 3.00 -4.89
N GLY A 74 0.57 2.35 -4.29
CA GLY A 74 0.69 1.69 -3.00
C GLY A 74 0.34 0.22 -3.15
N SER A 75 1.02 -0.67 -2.45
CA SER A 75 0.74 -2.09 -2.44
C SER A 75 0.88 -2.69 -1.04
N ASN A 76 0.10 -3.73 -0.80
CA ASN A 76 0.14 -4.54 0.40
C ASN A 76 0.16 -6.01 -0.03
N ASP A 77 1.36 -6.57 -0.20
CA ASP A 77 1.50 -7.95 -0.64
C ASP A 77 1.31 -8.91 0.53
N ALA A 78 0.48 -9.94 0.33
CA ALA A 78 0.21 -10.96 1.34
C ALA A 78 1.39 -11.95 1.47
N HIS A 79 1.91 -12.10 2.68
CA HIS A 79 2.97 -13.04 3.02
C HIS A 79 2.63 -13.79 4.31
N VAL A 80 3.19 -14.99 4.49
CA VAL A 80 3.02 -15.76 5.73
C VAL A 80 3.58 -15.00 6.92
N ASP A 81 4.79 -14.47 6.77
CA ASP A 81 5.45 -13.62 7.78
C ASP A 81 5.07 -12.14 7.61
N PRO A 82 5.28 -11.30 8.64
CA PRO A 82 5.17 -9.85 8.53
C PRO A 82 5.95 -9.31 7.33
N ASN A 83 5.34 -8.37 6.60
CA ASN A 83 5.89 -7.79 5.39
C ASN A 83 5.76 -6.26 5.41
N LEU A 84 5.85 -5.61 4.26
CA LEU A 84 5.76 -4.17 4.12
C LEU A 84 4.54 -3.77 3.29
N PHE A 85 3.82 -2.75 3.76
CA PHE A 85 3.07 -1.89 2.87
C PHE A 85 4.06 -0.96 2.17
N THR A 86 4.06 -0.96 0.84
CA THR A 86 5.05 -0.22 0.05
C THR A 86 4.37 0.88 -0.75
N VAL A 87 4.89 2.11 -0.65
CA VAL A 87 4.56 3.23 -1.54
C VAL A 87 5.71 3.43 -2.51
N PHE A 88 5.42 3.39 -3.80
CA PHE A 88 6.39 3.60 -4.86
C PHE A 88 6.06 4.87 -5.66
N SER A 89 7.05 5.73 -5.86
CA SER A 89 6.93 6.93 -6.68
C SER A 89 8.09 7.06 -7.64
N ARG A 90 7.81 7.26 -8.91
CA ARG A 90 8.81 7.65 -9.90
C ARG A 90 8.67 9.14 -10.18
N ILE A 91 9.67 9.92 -9.80
CA ILE A 91 9.63 11.37 -9.75
C ILE A 91 10.34 11.94 -10.97
N LYS A 92 9.80 13.01 -11.58
CA LYS A 92 10.37 13.56 -12.82
C LYS A 92 11.64 14.38 -12.60
N LYS A 93 11.80 15.03 -11.44
CA LYS A 93 12.95 15.87 -11.12
C LYS A 93 13.49 15.62 -9.71
N PRO A 94 14.80 15.54 -9.50
CA PRO A 94 15.37 15.36 -8.16
C PRO A 94 14.94 16.41 -7.14
N ALA A 95 14.71 17.66 -7.60
CA ALA A 95 14.27 18.75 -6.73
C ALA A 95 12.86 18.57 -6.15
N ASP A 96 12.05 17.70 -6.74
CA ASP A 96 10.67 17.45 -6.29
C ASP A 96 10.57 16.31 -5.25
N ILE A 97 11.64 15.59 -4.94
CA ILE A 97 11.61 14.41 -4.05
C ILE A 97 11.04 14.79 -2.68
N ALA A 98 11.61 15.80 -2.02
CA ALA A 98 11.15 16.20 -0.68
C ALA A 98 9.69 16.67 -0.68
N TYR A 99 9.26 17.38 -1.72
CA TYR A 99 7.87 17.79 -1.87
C TYR A 99 6.92 16.60 -2.02
N VAL A 100 7.28 15.62 -2.85
CA VAL A 100 6.47 14.42 -3.07
C VAL A 100 6.38 13.58 -1.81
N GLU A 101 7.52 13.37 -1.11
CA GLU A 101 7.55 12.68 0.17
C GLU A 101 6.64 13.35 1.19
N GLN A 102 6.74 14.67 1.35
CA GLN A 102 5.87 15.42 2.25
C GLN A 102 4.39 15.28 1.87
N ALA A 103 4.05 15.38 0.59
CA ALA A 103 2.68 15.26 0.10
C ALA A 103 2.06 13.87 0.40
N ILE A 104 2.85 12.79 0.28
CA ILE A 104 2.45 11.44 0.65
C ILE A 104 2.17 11.38 2.16
N GLN A 105 3.12 11.88 2.97
CA GLN A 105 3.00 11.85 4.43
C GLN A 105 1.79 12.65 4.94
N GLU A 106 1.54 13.83 4.37
CA GLU A 106 0.39 14.66 4.73
C GLU A 106 -0.94 13.94 4.46
N GLU A 107 -1.07 13.28 3.30
CA GLU A 107 -2.31 12.57 2.96
C GLU A 107 -2.51 11.32 3.82
N MET A 108 -1.46 10.55 4.07
CA MET A 108 -1.51 9.39 4.97
C MET A 108 -1.87 9.82 6.41
N ALA A 109 -1.25 10.90 6.91
CA ALA A 109 -1.55 11.47 8.23
C ALA A 109 -2.98 12.01 8.32
N ARG A 110 -3.49 12.63 7.24
CA ARG A 110 -4.88 13.08 7.17
C ARG A 110 -5.85 11.91 7.35
N VAL A 111 -5.67 10.82 6.61
CA VAL A 111 -6.55 9.64 6.73
C VAL A 111 -6.41 8.99 8.11
N ALA A 112 -5.21 8.91 8.66
CA ALA A 112 -4.99 8.39 10.01
C ALA A 112 -5.69 9.24 11.09
N LYS A 113 -5.79 10.56 10.89
CA LYS A 113 -6.43 11.49 11.86
C LYS A 113 -7.93 11.62 11.63
N GLU A 114 -8.36 11.78 10.41
CA GLU A 114 -9.73 12.16 10.06
C GLU A 114 -10.58 10.95 9.62
N GLY A 115 -9.92 9.90 9.05
CA GLY A 115 -10.61 8.80 8.42
C GLY A 115 -11.15 9.17 7.04
N VAL A 116 -12.20 8.48 6.64
CA VAL A 116 -12.94 8.69 5.38
C VAL A 116 -14.44 8.60 5.64
N ASP A 117 -15.25 9.18 4.77
CA ASP A 117 -16.69 9.02 4.84
C ASP A 117 -17.15 7.65 4.32
N GLU A 118 -18.36 7.23 4.74
CA GLU A 118 -18.92 5.92 4.39
C GLU A 118 -19.14 5.74 2.88
N ARG A 119 -19.49 6.82 2.17
CA ARG A 119 -19.73 6.75 0.73
C ARG A 119 -18.44 6.45 -0.02
N LEU A 120 -17.35 7.16 0.33
CA LEU A 120 -16.05 6.93 -0.29
C LEU A 120 -15.54 5.51 0.04
N LEU A 121 -15.70 5.04 1.27
CA LEU A 121 -15.35 3.67 1.64
C LEU A 121 -16.13 2.65 0.82
N ALA A 122 -17.43 2.81 0.67
CA ALA A 122 -18.27 1.90 -0.11
C ALA A 122 -17.87 1.85 -1.60
N GLU A 123 -17.54 3.02 -2.19
CA GLU A 123 -17.03 3.10 -3.56
C GLU A 123 -15.69 2.36 -3.72
N VAL A 124 -14.76 2.54 -2.79
CA VAL A 124 -13.45 1.88 -2.82
C VAL A 124 -13.58 0.38 -2.58
N LEU A 125 -14.35 -0.05 -1.59
CA LEU A 125 -14.61 -1.46 -1.32
C LEU A 125 -15.22 -2.18 -2.51
N SER A 126 -16.21 -1.57 -3.18
CA SER A 126 -16.79 -2.12 -4.39
C SER A 126 -15.74 -2.35 -5.48
N HIS A 127 -14.82 -1.39 -5.66
CA HIS A 127 -13.75 -1.50 -6.64
C HIS A 127 -12.73 -2.59 -6.27
N VAL A 128 -12.27 -2.64 -5.02
CA VAL A 128 -11.32 -3.66 -4.52
C VAL A 128 -11.92 -5.07 -4.66
N LYS A 129 -13.19 -5.24 -4.26
CA LYS A 129 -13.91 -6.52 -4.39
C LYS A 129 -14.06 -6.94 -5.85
N TYR A 130 -14.38 -6.00 -6.75
CA TYR A 130 -14.46 -6.28 -8.18
C TYR A 130 -13.09 -6.68 -8.76
N ALA A 131 -12.02 -5.96 -8.39
CA ALA A 131 -10.66 -6.30 -8.80
C ALA A 131 -10.25 -7.69 -8.30
N PHE A 132 -10.56 -8.03 -7.05
CA PHE A 132 -10.32 -9.35 -6.47
C PHE A 132 -11.08 -10.45 -7.23
N ALA A 133 -12.38 -10.26 -7.49
CA ALA A 133 -13.17 -11.18 -8.28
C ALA A 133 -12.61 -11.37 -9.72
N GLY A 134 -12.02 -10.31 -10.28
CA GLY A 134 -11.30 -10.35 -11.56
C GLY A 134 -10.10 -11.29 -11.58
N GLN A 135 -9.50 -11.59 -10.42
CA GLN A 135 -8.43 -12.59 -10.31
C GLN A 135 -8.94 -14.05 -10.44
N LEU A 136 -10.25 -14.24 -10.45
CA LEU A 136 -10.88 -15.55 -10.64
C LEU A 136 -11.58 -15.67 -12.00
N SER A 137 -11.36 -14.72 -12.92
CA SER A 137 -12.12 -14.61 -14.19
C SER A 137 -11.65 -15.56 -15.31
N THR A 138 -10.46 -16.15 -15.19
CA THR A 138 -9.90 -17.12 -16.14
C THR A 138 -9.26 -18.29 -15.42
N ALA A 139 -9.11 -19.43 -16.08
CA ALA A 139 -8.48 -20.61 -15.49
C ALA A 139 -7.07 -20.33 -14.95
N ASP A 140 -6.24 -19.59 -15.73
CA ASP A 140 -4.87 -19.24 -15.31
C ASP A 140 -4.86 -18.34 -14.07
N LYS A 141 -5.69 -17.30 -14.05
CA LYS A 141 -5.80 -16.41 -12.89
C LYS A 141 -6.33 -17.16 -11.66
N THR A 142 -7.33 -18.02 -11.85
CA THR A 142 -7.88 -18.86 -10.79
C THR A 142 -6.81 -19.79 -10.23
N ALA A 143 -6.04 -20.47 -11.10
CA ALA A 143 -4.96 -21.36 -10.67
C ALA A 143 -3.86 -20.59 -9.92
N TYR A 144 -3.46 -19.42 -10.40
CA TYR A 144 -2.49 -18.55 -9.74
C TYR A 144 -2.99 -18.09 -8.34
N THR A 145 -4.22 -17.60 -8.26
CA THR A 145 -4.83 -17.18 -6.98
C THR A 145 -4.94 -18.36 -6.02
N ALA A 146 -5.43 -19.50 -6.50
CA ALA A 146 -5.55 -20.71 -5.67
C ALA A 146 -4.18 -21.18 -5.14
N SER A 147 -3.13 -21.20 -5.99
CA SER A 147 -1.79 -21.57 -5.56
C SER A 147 -1.20 -20.60 -4.54
N SER A 148 -1.45 -19.29 -4.71
CA SER A 148 -0.99 -18.25 -3.77
C SER A 148 -1.64 -18.42 -2.39
N PHE A 149 -2.96 -18.61 -2.33
CA PHE A 149 -3.66 -18.83 -1.05
C PHE A 149 -3.29 -20.16 -0.41
N LEU A 150 -3.12 -21.22 -1.22
CA LEU A 150 -2.63 -22.50 -0.71
C LEU A 150 -1.23 -22.38 -0.10
N ALA A 151 -0.34 -21.60 -0.73
CA ALA A 151 0.99 -21.31 -0.18
C ALA A 151 0.94 -20.52 1.14
N LEU A 152 -0.03 -19.60 1.28
CA LEU A 152 -0.19 -18.77 2.48
C LEU A 152 -0.80 -19.53 3.66
N THR A 153 -1.75 -20.45 3.42
CA THR A 153 -2.59 -21.03 4.48
C THR A 153 -2.66 -22.54 4.48
N GLY A 154 -2.29 -23.20 3.39
CA GLY A 154 -2.50 -24.64 3.19
C GLY A 154 -3.93 -25.01 2.77
N GLU A 155 -4.85 -24.03 2.66
CA GLU A 155 -6.29 -24.28 2.45
C GLU A 155 -6.87 -23.36 1.38
N LEU A 156 -7.68 -23.90 0.46
CA LEU A 156 -8.34 -23.09 -0.61
C LEU A 156 -9.54 -22.29 -0.09
N GLU A 157 -10.20 -22.77 0.97
CA GLU A 157 -11.30 -22.09 1.65
C GLU A 157 -10.90 -20.71 2.17
N SER A 158 -9.63 -20.49 2.40
CA SER A 158 -9.07 -19.20 2.80
C SER A 158 -9.32 -18.07 1.80
N ILE A 159 -9.52 -18.38 0.51
CA ILE A 159 -9.91 -17.41 -0.52
C ILE A 159 -11.24 -16.76 -0.16
N ASN A 160 -12.26 -17.58 0.10
CA ASN A 160 -13.60 -17.10 0.47
C ASN A 160 -13.60 -16.41 1.83
N ALA A 161 -12.85 -16.95 2.79
CA ALA A 161 -12.71 -16.37 4.12
C ALA A 161 -12.06 -14.97 4.05
N TYR A 162 -11.00 -14.82 3.28
CA TYR A 162 -10.35 -13.51 3.09
C TYR A 162 -11.25 -12.52 2.35
N PHE A 163 -11.93 -12.97 1.28
CA PHE A 163 -12.85 -12.11 0.54
C PHE A 163 -14.00 -11.59 1.41
N ALA A 164 -14.53 -12.44 2.31
CA ALA A 164 -15.59 -12.05 3.24
C ALA A 164 -15.14 -10.99 4.27
N LEU A 165 -13.83 -10.84 4.54
CA LEU A 165 -13.32 -9.78 5.42
C LEU A 165 -13.51 -8.38 4.86
N TYR A 166 -13.56 -8.21 3.53
CA TYR A 166 -13.83 -6.89 2.94
C TYR A 166 -15.22 -6.35 3.33
N ASP A 167 -16.20 -7.22 3.57
CA ASP A 167 -17.54 -6.82 4.02
C ASP A 167 -17.57 -6.34 5.48
N GLN A 168 -16.51 -6.59 6.23
CA GLN A 168 -16.38 -6.20 7.63
C GLN A 168 -15.57 -4.91 7.83
N VAL A 169 -14.90 -4.42 6.76
CA VAL A 169 -14.09 -3.19 6.85
C VAL A 169 -14.99 -1.98 7.05
N THR A 170 -14.73 -1.23 8.11
CA THR A 170 -15.46 -0.02 8.48
C THR A 170 -14.59 1.25 8.34
N THR A 171 -15.22 2.43 8.35
CA THR A 171 -14.49 3.72 8.38
C THR A 171 -13.61 3.85 9.62
N ALA A 172 -14.03 3.25 10.74
CA ALA A 172 -13.23 3.19 11.96
C ALA A 172 -11.98 2.31 11.77
N ASP A 173 -12.08 1.20 11.02
CA ASP A 173 -10.92 0.36 10.69
C ASP A 173 -9.94 1.09 9.78
N VAL A 174 -10.40 1.78 8.76
CA VAL A 174 -9.55 2.61 7.87
C VAL A 174 -8.74 3.59 8.70
N LYS A 175 -9.36 4.31 9.60
CA LYS A 175 -8.68 5.26 10.50
C LYS A 175 -7.70 4.56 11.44
N ARG A 176 -8.13 3.50 12.11
CA ARG A 176 -7.33 2.73 13.06
C ARG A 176 -6.09 2.11 12.41
N VAL A 177 -6.27 1.46 11.27
CA VAL A 177 -5.20 0.77 10.54
C VAL A 177 -4.19 1.79 9.99
N ALA A 178 -4.66 2.91 9.40
CA ALA A 178 -3.78 3.98 8.97
C ALA A 178 -2.95 4.53 10.15
N ALA A 179 -3.57 4.81 11.30
CA ALA A 179 -2.87 5.30 12.50
C ALA A 179 -1.91 4.27 13.11
N THR A 180 -2.20 2.98 12.96
CA THR A 180 -1.37 1.91 13.50
C THR A 180 -0.10 1.70 12.69
N TYR A 181 -0.23 1.63 11.36
CA TYR A 181 0.86 1.22 10.48
C TYR A 181 1.61 2.39 9.84
N PHE A 182 0.95 3.49 9.49
CA PHE A 182 1.56 4.64 8.81
C PHE A 182 2.17 5.68 9.76
N LYS A 183 2.63 5.25 10.92
CA LYS A 183 3.32 6.11 11.88
C LYS A 183 4.80 6.31 11.51
N PRO A 184 5.39 7.47 11.79
CA PRO A 184 6.79 7.77 11.45
C PRO A 184 7.80 6.72 11.95
N ALA A 185 7.60 6.19 13.17
CA ALA A 185 8.49 5.19 13.75
C ALA A 185 8.51 3.85 12.99
N ASN A 186 7.51 3.58 12.16
CA ASN A 186 7.35 2.35 11.37
C ASN A 186 7.82 2.51 9.92
N ARG A 187 8.32 3.70 9.54
CA ARG A 187 8.63 4.07 8.17
C ARG A 187 10.11 3.89 7.84
N THR A 188 10.40 3.26 6.70
CA THR A 188 11.70 3.29 6.04
C THR A 188 11.54 3.95 4.67
N VAL A 189 12.38 4.93 4.36
CA VAL A 189 12.39 5.66 3.09
C VAL A 189 13.67 5.34 2.35
N VAL A 190 13.54 5.04 1.08
CA VAL A 190 14.67 4.86 0.16
C VAL A 190 14.51 5.83 -1.00
N THR A 191 15.51 6.67 -1.24
CA THR A 191 15.59 7.49 -2.46
C THR A 191 16.68 6.96 -3.38
N LEU A 192 16.39 6.91 -4.68
CA LEU A 192 17.38 6.62 -5.71
C LEU A 192 17.45 7.78 -6.68
N LYS A 193 18.67 8.21 -6.99
CA LYS A 193 18.97 9.32 -7.92
C LYS A 193 20.04 8.90 -8.91
N ALA A 194 20.08 9.55 -10.08
CA ALA A 194 21.22 9.43 -11.00
C ALA A 194 22.49 9.95 -10.31
N GLY A 195 23.59 9.23 -10.49
CA GLY A 195 24.92 9.70 -10.18
C GLY A 195 25.35 10.84 -11.10
N LYS A 196 26.37 11.57 -10.67
CA LYS A 196 27.05 12.57 -11.51
C LYS A 196 27.90 11.89 -12.56
#